data_281c2d42016b6b30bf474e89ec54d67f
#
_entry.id   281c2d42016b6b30bf474e89ec54d67f
#
_cell.length_a   1.000
_cell.length_b   1.000
_cell.length_c   1.000
_cell.angle_alpha   90.00
_cell.angle_beta   90.00
_cell.angle_gamma   90.00
#
_symmetry.space_group_name_H-M   'P 1'
#
loop_
_entity.id
_entity.type
_entity.pdbx_description
1 polymer ?
#
loop_
_entity_poly.entity_id
_entity_poly.type
_entity_poly.pdbx_seq_one_letter_code
_entity_poly.pdbx_strand_id
1 'polypeptide(L)'
;MLVLAGFYWLTTRLSGGKMMGGFGQSKAKEFNRENPEVTFADVAGEDEAVEELQEIREFLAHPEKFTAVGAKVPRGVLLYGPPGTGKTLLAKAVAGEANVPFFSMSGSEFMELYVGVGASRVRDLFDRAKKAAPAIIFVDEIDAVGRHRGSGIGGGSDEREQTLNQMLVEMDGFDDRTNVLMIAATNRPDILDPALLRPGRFDRQIAVEAPDMRGRHDILKVHARGKPLTSDVDLKQIAKRTPGFTGADLANVLNEAALLTARSNADLIDNRALDEAIDRVIAGPQKRTRVMNDHDKAVTAYHEGGHALCAAALRYTAPVTKVTILP
;
A
#
# COMPACT_ATOMS: atom_id res chain seq x y z
N MET A 1 -12.89 54.65 32.98
CA MET A 1 -11.74 54.66 32.05
C MET A 1 -10.74 53.56 32.28
N LEU A 2 -10.27 53.24 33.49
CA LEU A 2 -9.26 52.20 33.77
C LEU A 2 -9.73 50.77 33.48
N VAL A 3 -11.01 50.45 33.67
CA VAL A 3 -11.57 49.09 33.39
C VAL A 3 -11.62 48.77 31.90
N LEU A 4 -11.92 49.74 31.03
CA LEU A 4 -11.93 49.56 29.58
C LEU A 4 -10.53 49.39 29.00
N ALA A 5 -9.53 50.08 29.58
CA ALA A 5 -8.13 49.94 29.18
C ALA A 5 -7.57 48.58 29.60
N GLY A 6 -7.97 48.06 30.78
CA GLY A 6 -7.59 46.70 31.22
C GLY A 6 -8.20 45.60 30.35
N PHE A 7 -9.46 45.76 29.95
CA PHE A 7 -10.12 44.77 29.05
C PHE A 7 -9.51 44.78 27.66
N TYR A 8 -9.17 45.95 27.10
CA TYR A 8 -8.49 46.09 25.81
C TYR A 8 -7.08 45.48 25.85
N TRP A 9 -6.33 45.70 26.96
CA TRP A 9 -5.00 45.10 27.14
C TRP A 9 -5.06 43.60 27.33
N LEU A 10 -6.09 43.05 28.00
CA LEU A 10 -6.30 41.62 28.17
C LEU A 10 -6.68 40.96 26.84
N THR A 11 -7.54 41.58 26.01
CA THR A 11 -7.93 41.07 24.71
C THR A 11 -6.77 41.10 23.71
N THR A 12 -5.92 42.10 23.73
CA THR A 12 -4.71 42.15 22.87
C THR A 12 -3.63 41.14 23.30
N ARG A 13 -3.53 40.85 24.58
CA ARG A 13 -2.62 39.77 25.05
C ARG A 13 -3.13 38.36 24.77
N LEU A 14 -4.43 38.12 24.82
CA LEU A 14 -5.07 36.85 24.45
C LEU A 14 -5.16 36.66 22.93
N SER A 15 -5.17 37.72 22.13
CA SER A 15 -5.13 37.67 20.65
C SER A 15 -3.71 37.57 20.08
N GLY A 16 -2.67 37.58 20.92
CA GLY A 16 -1.27 37.41 20.53
C GLY A 16 -1.00 36.08 19.91
N GLY A 17 -1.18 36.01 18.62
CA GLY A 17 -0.96 35.00 17.59
C GLY A 17 0.01 33.88 17.86
N LYS A 18 -0.41 32.86 18.60
CA LYS A 18 0.27 31.54 18.61
C LYS A 18 -0.67 30.34 18.39
N MET A 19 -1.99 30.57 18.25
CA MET A 19 -2.96 29.47 18.15
C MET A 19 -3.31 29.05 16.70
N MET A 20 -2.95 29.81 15.68
CA MET A 20 -3.26 29.45 14.29
C MET A 20 -2.10 28.87 13.46
N GLY A 21 -0.89 28.82 14.00
CA GLY A 21 0.29 28.33 13.27
C GLY A 21 0.45 26.79 13.19
N GLY A 22 -0.35 26.04 13.93
CA GLY A 22 -0.17 24.56 14.04
C GLY A 22 -1.17 23.71 13.25
N PHE A 23 -2.27 24.27 12.78
CA PHE A 23 -3.35 23.49 12.15
C PHE A 23 -3.06 23.04 10.71
N GLY A 24 -2.06 23.60 10.05
CA GLY A 24 -1.70 23.27 8.66
C GLY A 24 -0.41 22.47 8.48
N GLN A 25 0.27 22.10 9.57
CA GLN A 25 1.51 21.33 9.44
C GLN A 25 1.24 19.87 9.08
N SER A 26 1.96 19.37 8.11
CA SER A 26 1.90 17.97 7.69
C SER A 26 2.33 17.04 8.82
N LYS A 27 1.59 15.94 9.00
CA LYS A 27 1.97 14.81 9.87
C LYS A 27 2.84 13.78 9.16
N ALA A 28 3.42 14.12 8.00
CA ALA A 28 4.27 13.22 7.24
C ALA A 28 5.36 12.61 8.14
N LYS A 29 5.50 11.30 8.06
CA LYS A 29 6.58 10.56 8.71
C LYS A 29 7.81 10.61 7.83
N GLU A 30 8.96 10.92 8.42
CA GLU A 30 10.26 10.93 7.77
C GLU A 30 11.00 9.65 8.18
N PHE A 31 11.47 8.87 7.20
CA PHE A 31 12.36 7.75 7.46
C PHE A 31 13.80 8.26 7.52
N ASN A 32 14.53 7.81 8.55
CA ASN A 32 15.90 8.24 8.75
C ASN A 32 16.80 7.70 7.63
N ARG A 33 17.57 8.59 7.04
CA ARG A 33 18.50 8.31 5.94
C ARG A 33 19.64 7.34 6.36
N GLU A 34 19.91 7.26 7.67
CA GLU A 34 21.05 6.49 8.21
C GLU A 34 20.77 4.99 8.32
N ASN A 35 19.49 4.54 8.27
CA ASN A 35 19.09 3.13 8.33
C ASN A 35 17.91 2.84 7.38
N PRO A 36 18.15 2.64 6.09
CA PRO A 36 17.11 2.11 5.21
C PRO A 36 16.82 0.66 5.61
N GLU A 37 15.68 0.45 6.29
CA GLU A 37 15.28 -0.89 6.78
C GLU A 37 14.82 -1.82 5.67
N VAL A 38 14.42 -1.27 4.50
CA VAL A 38 13.79 -2.00 3.39
C VAL A 38 14.56 -1.77 2.11
N THR A 39 14.88 -2.86 1.42
CA THR A 39 15.56 -2.88 0.13
C THR A 39 14.80 -3.74 -0.88
N PHE A 40 15.21 -3.76 -2.15
CA PHE A 40 14.63 -4.66 -3.15
C PHE A 40 14.84 -6.15 -2.82
N ALA A 41 15.79 -6.50 -1.95
CA ALA A 41 15.98 -7.87 -1.47
C ALA A 41 14.84 -8.35 -0.54
N ASP A 42 14.02 -7.43 -0.02
CA ASP A 42 12.85 -7.72 0.80
C ASP A 42 11.56 -7.77 -0.03
N VAL A 43 11.64 -7.41 -1.31
CA VAL A 43 10.55 -7.48 -2.28
C VAL A 43 10.70 -8.78 -3.08
N ALA A 44 9.63 -9.52 -3.24
CA ALA A 44 9.60 -10.73 -4.03
C ALA A 44 8.30 -10.82 -4.83
N GLY A 45 8.37 -11.46 -6.00
CA GLY A 45 7.21 -11.76 -6.83
C GLY A 45 6.70 -10.60 -7.69
N GLU A 46 7.50 -9.53 -7.82
CA GLU A 46 7.19 -8.32 -8.58
C GLU A 46 8.42 -7.89 -9.41
N ASP A 47 9.01 -8.85 -10.13
CA ASP A 47 10.29 -8.64 -10.82
C ASP A 47 10.21 -7.48 -11.83
N GLU A 48 9.12 -7.36 -12.60
CA GLU A 48 8.90 -6.31 -13.60
C GLU A 48 8.75 -4.93 -12.93
N ALA A 49 7.99 -4.85 -11.83
CA ALA A 49 7.84 -3.59 -11.11
C ALA A 49 9.16 -3.16 -10.45
N VAL A 50 9.96 -4.11 -9.97
CA VAL A 50 11.29 -3.86 -9.42
C VAL A 50 12.23 -3.34 -10.51
N GLU A 51 12.23 -3.93 -11.73
CA GLU A 51 13.05 -3.49 -12.85
C GLU A 51 12.74 -2.03 -13.24
N GLU A 52 11.48 -1.68 -13.39
CA GLU A 52 11.04 -0.30 -13.66
C GLU A 52 11.48 0.68 -12.55
N LEU A 53 11.40 0.24 -11.29
CA LEU A 53 11.78 1.06 -10.13
C LEU A 53 13.30 1.16 -9.95
N GLN A 54 14.09 0.21 -10.46
CA GLN A 54 15.55 0.32 -10.49
C GLN A 54 16.03 1.47 -11.36
N GLU A 55 15.37 1.74 -12.49
CA GLU A 55 15.67 2.93 -13.29
C GLU A 55 15.44 4.22 -12.49
N ILE A 56 14.34 4.26 -11.73
CA ILE A 56 14.01 5.41 -10.87
C ILE A 56 15.06 5.59 -9.77
N ARG A 57 15.49 4.49 -9.13
CA ARG A 57 16.58 4.51 -8.14
C ARG A 57 17.88 5.04 -8.74
N GLU A 58 18.27 4.55 -9.94
CA GLU A 58 19.51 5.00 -10.62
C GLU A 58 19.45 6.49 -10.92
N PHE A 59 18.27 6.97 -11.32
CA PHE A 59 18.05 8.38 -11.55
C PHE A 59 18.23 9.23 -10.28
N LEU A 60 17.64 8.82 -9.14
CA LEU A 60 17.80 9.55 -7.86
C LEU A 60 19.24 9.54 -7.37
N ALA A 61 19.99 8.47 -7.64
CA ALA A 61 21.39 8.34 -7.25
C ALA A 61 22.35 9.12 -8.15
N HIS A 62 22.08 9.17 -9.46
CA HIS A 62 22.99 9.73 -10.48
C HIS A 62 22.25 10.59 -11.52
N PRO A 63 21.60 11.71 -11.11
CA PRO A 63 20.80 12.54 -12.01
C PRO A 63 21.60 13.15 -13.15
N GLU A 64 22.89 13.42 -12.96
CA GLU A 64 23.78 13.99 -13.97
C GLU A 64 23.96 13.08 -15.19
N LYS A 65 23.91 11.77 -15.04
CA LYS A 65 24.03 10.79 -16.13
C LYS A 65 22.87 10.95 -17.14
N PHE A 66 21.67 11.20 -16.65
CA PHE A 66 20.46 11.33 -17.44
C PHE A 66 20.35 12.72 -18.07
N THR A 67 20.68 13.76 -17.33
CA THR A 67 20.66 15.14 -17.83
C THR A 67 21.70 15.38 -18.93
N ALA A 68 22.84 14.69 -18.86
CA ALA A 68 23.89 14.80 -19.88
C ALA A 68 23.44 14.35 -21.29
N VAL A 69 22.50 13.43 -21.38
CA VAL A 69 21.91 12.96 -22.64
C VAL A 69 20.58 13.63 -22.97
N GLY A 70 20.15 14.62 -22.17
CA GLY A 70 18.91 15.36 -22.37
C GLY A 70 17.65 14.60 -21.95
N ALA A 71 17.78 13.51 -21.18
CA ALA A 71 16.66 12.77 -20.66
C ALA A 71 15.92 13.60 -19.59
N LYS A 72 14.59 13.61 -19.67
CA LYS A 72 13.74 14.22 -18.65
C LYS A 72 13.40 13.18 -17.59
N VAL A 73 13.54 13.59 -16.35
CA VAL A 73 13.21 12.78 -15.19
C VAL A 73 11.72 12.68 -15.04
N PRO A 74 11.15 11.50 -14.75
CA PRO A 74 9.78 11.41 -14.34
C PRO A 74 9.58 12.16 -13.01
N ARG A 75 8.57 13.02 -12.96
CA ARG A 75 8.23 13.77 -11.74
C ARG A 75 7.40 12.95 -10.77
N GLY A 76 6.67 11.97 -11.29
CA GLY A 76 5.82 11.11 -10.50
C GLY A 76 5.70 9.70 -11.07
N VAL A 77 5.58 8.75 -10.14
CA VAL A 77 5.32 7.33 -10.41
C VAL A 77 4.02 6.94 -9.72
N LEU A 78 3.09 6.35 -10.45
CA LEU A 78 1.86 5.79 -9.90
C LEU A 78 1.98 4.26 -9.82
N LEU A 79 1.93 3.72 -8.60
CA LEU A 79 1.82 2.29 -8.35
C LEU A 79 0.34 1.93 -8.22
N TYR A 80 -0.17 1.04 -9.06
CA TYR A 80 -1.58 0.67 -9.01
C TYR A 80 -1.77 -0.85 -9.08
N GLY A 81 -2.84 -1.36 -8.48
CA GLY A 81 -3.17 -2.77 -8.47
C GLY A 81 -3.95 -3.18 -7.22
N PRO A 82 -4.26 -4.48 -7.06
CA PRO A 82 -5.04 -4.99 -5.94
C PRO A 82 -4.44 -4.64 -4.58
N PRO A 83 -5.24 -4.57 -3.51
CA PRO A 83 -4.71 -4.37 -2.17
C PRO A 83 -3.83 -5.54 -1.73
N GLY A 84 -2.81 -5.27 -0.91
CA GLY A 84 -1.92 -6.30 -0.37
C GLY A 84 -0.82 -6.82 -1.30
N THR A 85 -0.65 -6.24 -2.50
CA THR A 85 0.40 -6.63 -3.46
C THR A 85 1.78 -6.02 -3.17
N GLY A 86 1.92 -5.15 -2.16
CA GLY A 86 3.23 -4.64 -1.76
C GLY A 86 3.60 -3.26 -2.29
N LYS A 87 2.65 -2.47 -2.84
CA LYS A 87 2.89 -1.12 -3.39
C LYS A 87 3.65 -0.21 -2.43
N THR A 88 3.23 -0.15 -1.17
CA THR A 88 3.88 0.65 -0.12
C THR A 88 5.29 0.11 0.20
N LEU A 89 5.48 -1.22 0.15
CA LEU A 89 6.78 -1.86 0.34
C LEU A 89 7.76 -1.51 -0.79
N LEU A 90 7.30 -1.56 -2.04
CA LEU A 90 8.06 -1.16 -3.22
C LEU A 90 8.53 0.30 -3.12
N ALA A 91 7.64 1.22 -2.76
CA ALA A 91 8.01 2.63 -2.59
C ALA A 91 9.08 2.84 -1.50
N LYS A 92 8.99 2.11 -0.39
CA LYS A 92 10.00 2.12 0.67
C LYS A 92 11.32 1.51 0.19
N ALA A 93 11.28 0.45 -0.59
CA ALA A 93 12.47 -0.20 -1.13
C ALA A 93 13.24 0.74 -2.07
N VAL A 94 12.56 1.51 -2.92
CA VAL A 94 13.21 2.55 -3.76
C VAL A 94 13.95 3.56 -2.89
N ALA A 95 13.33 4.05 -1.82
CA ALA A 95 13.97 5.03 -0.93
C ALA A 95 15.18 4.45 -0.20
N GLY A 96 15.06 3.21 0.30
CA GLY A 96 16.14 2.49 0.95
C GLY A 96 17.33 2.24 0.02
N GLU A 97 17.08 1.77 -1.18
CA GLU A 97 18.14 1.55 -2.20
C GLU A 97 18.78 2.85 -2.68
N ALA A 98 18.01 3.92 -2.86
CA ALA A 98 18.53 5.23 -3.23
C ALA A 98 19.18 5.98 -2.07
N ASN A 99 18.99 5.51 -0.84
CA ASN A 99 19.46 6.16 0.40
C ASN A 99 19.04 7.64 0.47
N VAL A 100 17.76 7.92 0.19
CA VAL A 100 17.18 9.27 0.22
C VAL A 100 16.08 9.38 1.28
N PRO A 101 15.80 10.57 1.80
CA PRO A 101 14.69 10.83 2.71
C PRO A 101 13.34 10.42 2.09
N PHE A 102 12.50 9.79 2.89
CA PHE A 102 11.19 9.29 2.49
C PHE A 102 10.10 9.94 3.34
N PHE A 103 9.25 10.75 2.70
CA PHE A 103 8.13 11.43 3.33
C PHE A 103 6.84 10.71 2.96
N SER A 104 6.20 10.04 3.92
CA SER A 104 5.02 9.23 3.70
C SER A 104 3.77 9.85 4.31
N MET A 105 2.68 9.88 3.53
CA MET A 105 1.36 10.33 3.98
C MET A 105 0.26 9.53 3.27
N SER A 106 -0.86 9.27 3.96
CA SER A 106 -2.06 8.74 3.31
C SER A 106 -2.87 9.87 2.65
N GLY A 107 -3.46 9.60 1.48
CA GLY A 107 -4.38 10.51 0.81
C GLY A 107 -5.54 10.95 1.71
N SER A 108 -5.99 10.06 2.60
CA SER A 108 -7.03 10.36 3.58
C SER A 108 -6.60 11.41 4.63
N GLU A 109 -5.31 11.54 4.94
CA GLU A 109 -4.79 12.53 5.89
C GLU A 109 -4.85 13.97 5.36
N PHE A 110 -5.03 14.15 4.06
CA PHE A 110 -5.27 15.46 3.47
C PHE A 110 -6.73 15.91 3.59
N MET A 111 -7.64 14.98 3.93
CA MET A 111 -9.08 15.28 4.03
C MET A 111 -9.39 15.82 5.43
N GLU A 112 -9.89 17.05 5.49
CA GLU A 112 -10.27 17.71 6.74
C GLU A 112 -11.65 18.35 6.62
N LEU A 113 -12.24 18.68 7.76
CA LEU A 113 -13.54 19.36 7.82
C LEU A 113 -13.46 20.85 7.44
N TYR A 114 -12.26 21.44 7.54
CA TYR A 114 -12.06 22.86 7.29
C TYR A 114 -11.40 23.09 5.94
N VAL A 115 -12.04 23.91 5.10
CA VAL A 115 -11.57 24.24 3.76
C VAL A 115 -10.17 24.88 3.80
N GLY A 116 -9.27 24.39 2.97
CA GLY A 116 -7.90 24.90 2.82
C GLY A 116 -6.84 24.27 3.73
N VAL A 117 -7.21 23.46 4.72
CA VAL A 117 -6.24 22.76 5.59
C VAL A 117 -5.49 21.69 4.80
N GLY A 118 -6.19 20.91 3.97
CA GLY A 118 -5.57 19.91 3.10
C GLY A 118 -4.55 20.51 2.13
N ALA A 119 -4.91 21.62 1.46
CA ALA A 119 -4.00 22.34 0.58
C ALA A 119 -2.76 22.89 1.32
N SER A 120 -2.91 23.32 2.57
CA SER A 120 -1.78 23.76 3.40
C SER A 120 -0.85 22.60 3.76
N ARG A 121 -1.39 21.42 4.06
CA ARG A 121 -0.60 20.20 4.32
C ARG A 121 0.18 19.75 3.09
N VAL A 122 -0.44 19.81 1.90
CA VAL A 122 0.26 19.54 0.64
C VAL A 122 1.48 20.45 0.51
N ARG A 123 1.31 21.76 0.66
CA ARG A 123 2.42 22.72 0.58
C ARG A 123 3.53 22.42 1.60
N ASP A 124 3.19 22.18 2.85
CA ASP A 124 4.17 21.86 3.90
C ASP A 124 4.95 20.58 3.58
N LEU A 125 4.27 19.53 3.10
CA LEU A 125 4.89 18.27 2.69
C LEU A 125 5.92 18.49 1.55
N PHE A 126 5.52 19.20 0.50
CA PHE A 126 6.38 19.50 -0.64
C PHE A 126 7.55 20.42 -0.27
N ASP A 127 7.32 21.45 0.55
CA ASP A 127 8.38 22.34 1.05
C ASP A 127 9.43 21.59 1.89
N ARG A 128 8.98 20.65 2.73
CA ARG A 128 9.89 19.79 3.51
C ARG A 128 10.72 18.88 2.62
N ALA A 129 10.08 18.24 1.63
CA ALA A 129 10.78 17.38 0.69
C ALA A 129 11.80 18.17 -0.18
N LYS A 130 11.42 19.36 -0.67
CA LYS A 130 12.33 20.25 -1.42
C LYS A 130 13.55 20.66 -0.60
N LYS A 131 13.39 20.92 0.70
CA LYS A 131 14.50 21.24 1.61
C LYS A 131 15.43 20.06 1.88
N ALA A 132 14.91 18.85 1.77
CA ALA A 132 15.66 17.61 2.01
C ALA A 132 16.13 16.93 0.72
N ALA A 133 15.98 17.56 -0.44
CA ALA A 133 16.33 16.97 -1.74
C ALA A 133 17.81 16.50 -1.82
N PRO A 134 18.07 15.35 -2.45
CA PRO A 134 17.13 14.46 -3.13
C PRO A 134 16.21 13.72 -2.15
N ALA A 135 14.92 13.61 -2.47
CA ALA A 135 13.92 13.03 -1.57
C ALA A 135 12.76 12.37 -2.33
N ILE A 136 12.07 11.44 -1.67
CA ILE A 136 10.84 10.83 -2.18
C ILE A 136 9.65 11.29 -1.31
N ILE A 137 8.59 11.74 -1.98
CA ILE A 137 7.25 11.93 -1.41
C ILE A 137 6.44 10.70 -1.76
N PHE A 138 5.88 10.02 -0.77
CA PHE A 138 4.98 8.88 -0.99
C PHE A 138 3.57 9.21 -0.49
N VAL A 139 2.59 9.06 -1.38
CA VAL A 139 1.18 9.24 -1.03
C VAL A 139 0.46 7.92 -1.26
N ASP A 140 0.08 7.26 -0.16
CA ASP A 140 -0.75 6.06 -0.23
C ASP A 140 -2.23 6.45 -0.38
N GLU A 141 -3.02 5.58 -1.00
CA GLU A 141 -4.45 5.81 -1.22
C GLU A 141 -4.75 7.16 -1.89
N ILE A 142 -4.01 7.50 -2.95
CA ILE A 142 -4.14 8.79 -3.64
C ILE A 142 -5.57 9.04 -4.15
N ASP A 143 -6.36 7.99 -4.38
CA ASP A 143 -7.76 8.05 -4.79
C ASP A 143 -8.67 8.72 -3.75
N ALA A 144 -8.25 8.83 -2.48
CA ALA A 144 -8.97 9.61 -1.48
C ALA A 144 -9.08 11.11 -1.86
N VAL A 145 -8.03 11.66 -2.47
CA VAL A 145 -7.95 13.07 -2.94
C VAL A 145 -8.11 13.19 -4.45
N GLY A 146 -7.55 12.23 -5.19
CA GLY A 146 -7.41 12.25 -6.66
C GLY A 146 -8.62 11.75 -7.44
N ARG A 147 -9.78 11.56 -6.81
CA ARG A 147 -10.98 11.04 -7.47
C ARG A 147 -11.57 12.04 -8.45
N HIS A 148 -11.98 11.54 -9.63
CA HIS A 148 -12.68 12.32 -10.67
C HIS A 148 -13.90 13.06 -10.14
N ARG A 149 -14.15 14.26 -10.66
CA ARG A 149 -15.29 15.14 -10.36
C ARG A 149 -16.61 14.42 -10.67
N GLY A 150 -17.27 13.90 -9.66
CA GLY A 150 -18.62 13.36 -9.77
C GLY A 150 -19.61 14.38 -9.21
N SER A 151 -20.84 14.39 -9.73
CA SER A 151 -21.95 15.27 -9.35
C SER A 151 -22.43 15.05 -7.90
N GLY A 152 -21.56 15.17 -6.92
CA GLY A 152 -21.88 15.10 -5.50
C GLY A 152 -22.17 16.51 -4.97
N ILE A 153 -23.43 16.78 -4.64
CA ILE A 153 -23.86 18.00 -3.93
C ILE A 153 -23.46 17.83 -2.45
N GLY A 154 -22.35 18.46 -2.03
CA GLY A 154 -21.94 18.46 -0.60
C GLY A 154 -20.58 19.12 -0.36
N GLY A 155 -20.42 19.87 0.73
CA GLY A 155 -19.25 20.70 1.08
C GLY A 155 -17.89 19.96 1.21
N GLY A 156 -17.85 18.62 1.24
CA GLY A 156 -16.61 17.84 1.20
C GLY A 156 -15.99 17.70 -0.21
N SER A 157 -16.71 18.14 -1.25
CA SER A 157 -16.23 18.17 -2.64
C SER A 157 -15.22 19.29 -2.86
N ASP A 158 -15.46 20.46 -2.29
CA ASP A 158 -14.68 21.67 -2.52
C ASP A 158 -13.29 21.58 -1.90
N GLU A 159 -13.17 21.02 -0.71
CA GLU A 159 -11.87 20.82 -0.06
C GLU A 159 -11.01 19.81 -0.80
N ARG A 160 -11.61 18.69 -1.22
CA ARG A 160 -10.92 17.68 -2.01
C ARG A 160 -10.38 18.29 -3.31
N GLU A 161 -11.21 19.05 -4.02
CA GLU A 161 -10.82 19.69 -5.26
C GLU A 161 -9.70 20.71 -5.03
N GLN A 162 -9.79 21.52 -3.97
CA GLN A 162 -8.74 22.46 -3.62
C GLN A 162 -7.42 21.78 -3.27
N THR A 163 -7.48 20.66 -2.53
CA THR A 163 -6.32 19.86 -2.17
C THR A 163 -5.68 19.22 -3.41
N LEU A 164 -6.49 18.63 -4.29
CA LEU A 164 -6.02 18.08 -5.56
C LEU A 164 -5.37 19.16 -6.43
N ASN A 165 -6.02 20.31 -6.60
CA ASN A 165 -5.48 21.41 -7.38
C ASN A 165 -4.14 21.91 -6.80
N GLN A 166 -4.01 21.98 -5.47
CA GLN A 166 -2.74 22.35 -4.85
C GLN A 166 -1.66 21.29 -5.12
N MET A 167 -1.99 20.00 -5.07
CA MET A 167 -1.04 18.93 -5.39
C MET A 167 -0.56 19.04 -6.84
N LEU A 168 -1.48 19.29 -7.78
CA LEU A 168 -1.13 19.50 -9.19
C LEU A 168 -0.21 20.71 -9.38
N VAL A 169 -0.48 21.82 -8.68
CA VAL A 169 0.36 23.03 -8.72
C VAL A 169 1.76 22.74 -8.19
N GLU A 170 1.88 21.99 -7.07
CA GLU A 170 3.18 21.65 -6.51
C GLU A 170 3.98 20.71 -7.43
N MET A 171 3.31 19.74 -8.09
CA MET A 171 3.95 18.85 -9.07
C MET A 171 4.40 19.62 -10.33
N ASP A 172 3.56 20.50 -10.85
CA ASP A 172 3.90 21.34 -12.00
C ASP A 172 5.05 22.32 -11.67
N GLY A 173 5.18 22.72 -10.42
CA GLY A 173 6.24 23.59 -9.90
C GLY A 173 7.57 22.89 -9.61
N PHE A 174 7.72 21.60 -9.91
CA PHE A 174 9.01 20.93 -9.86
C PHE A 174 9.89 21.41 -11.02
N ASP A 175 10.99 22.07 -10.68
CA ASP A 175 12.06 22.36 -11.64
C ASP A 175 12.91 21.11 -11.90
N ASP A 176 13.56 21.02 -13.06
CA ASP A 176 14.47 19.92 -13.40
C ASP A 176 15.66 19.77 -12.41
N ARG A 177 15.83 20.75 -11.52
CA ARG A 177 16.85 20.76 -10.45
C ARG A 177 16.33 20.34 -9.09
N THR A 178 15.03 20.08 -8.94
CA THR A 178 14.42 19.92 -7.60
C THR A 178 14.72 18.54 -7.01
N ASN A 179 15.15 17.54 -7.78
CA ASN A 179 15.50 16.18 -7.34
C ASN A 179 14.53 15.57 -6.31
N VAL A 180 13.24 15.90 -6.42
CA VAL A 180 12.16 15.32 -5.61
C VAL A 180 11.28 14.49 -6.53
N LEU A 181 11.08 13.23 -6.16
CA LEU A 181 10.21 12.31 -6.85
C LEU A 181 8.93 12.09 -6.03
N MET A 182 7.78 12.15 -6.67
CA MET A 182 6.53 11.74 -6.05
C MET A 182 6.17 10.31 -6.46
N ILE A 183 5.95 9.43 -5.50
CA ILE A 183 5.38 8.11 -5.72
C ILE A 183 3.98 8.09 -5.11
N ALA A 184 2.97 7.69 -5.86
CA ALA A 184 1.63 7.50 -5.33
C ALA A 184 1.20 6.04 -5.47
N ALA A 185 0.35 5.57 -4.57
CA ALA A 185 -0.25 4.25 -4.65
C ALA A 185 -1.77 4.33 -4.65
N THR A 186 -2.42 3.47 -5.44
CA THR A 186 -3.88 3.32 -5.45
C THR A 186 -4.30 1.89 -5.74
N ASN A 187 -5.42 1.49 -5.18
CA ASN A 187 -6.10 0.24 -5.54
C ASN A 187 -7.16 0.45 -6.64
N ARG A 188 -7.44 1.71 -6.98
CA ARG A 188 -8.51 2.09 -7.92
C ARG A 188 -8.06 3.13 -8.93
N PRO A 189 -7.24 2.74 -9.91
CA PRO A 189 -6.78 3.67 -10.95
C PRO A 189 -7.93 4.21 -11.82
N ASP A 190 -9.04 3.45 -11.91
CA ASP A 190 -10.25 3.75 -12.68
C ASP A 190 -10.97 5.04 -12.26
N ILE A 191 -10.83 5.43 -10.99
CA ILE A 191 -11.53 6.60 -10.44
C ILE A 191 -10.67 7.86 -10.35
N LEU A 192 -9.38 7.78 -10.71
CA LEU A 192 -8.47 8.91 -10.64
C LEU A 192 -8.82 9.99 -11.68
N ASP A 193 -8.63 11.24 -11.29
CA ASP A 193 -8.77 12.37 -12.20
C ASP A 193 -7.69 12.28 -13.30
N PRO A 194 -8.07 12.31 -14.59
CA PRO A 194 -7.12 12.27 -15.70
C PRO A 194 -6.06 13.37 -15.66
N ALA A 195 -6.30 14.46 -14.94
CA ALA A 195 -5.33 15.51 -14.75
C ALA A 195 -4.07 15.05 -14.01
N LEU A 196 -4.17 14.04 -13.14
CA LEU A 196 -3.02 13.44 -12.46
C LEU A 196 -2.12 12.64 -13.41
N LEU A 197 -2.71 12.05 -14.46
CA LEU A 197 -2.03 11.17 -15.40
C LEU A 197 -1.44 11.90 -16.62
N ARG A 198 -1.51 13.23 -16.63
CA ARG A 198 -0.92 14.04 -17.73
C ARG A 198 0.60 14.07 -17.61
N PRO A 199 1.32 14.14 -18.77
CA PRO A 199 2.78 14.31 -18.78
C PRO A 199 3.24 15.46 -17.89
N GLY A 200 4.32 15.26 -17.13
CA GLY A 200 4.84 16.20 -16.14
C GLY A 200 4.27 15.98 -14.73
N ARG A 201 3.43 14.96 -14.53
CA ARG A 201 2.84 14.59 -13.23
C ARG A 201 3.13 13.13 -12.93
N PHE A 202 2.14 12.23 -12.96
CA PHE A 202 2.42 10.79 -12.88
C PHE A 202 2.75 10.25 -14.28
N ASP A 203 3.98 10.48 -14.68
CA ASP A 203 4.48 10.14 -16.02
C ASP A 203 4.63 8.64 -16.21
N ARG A 204 4.96 7.93 -15.13
CA ARG A 204 5.07 6.47 -15.12
C ARG A 204 3.95 5.84 -14.30
N GLN A 205 3.35 4.81 -14.88
CA GLN A 205 2.30 4.03 -14.24
C GLN A 205 2.76 2.58 -14.22
N ILE A 206 2.98 2.04 -13.02
CA ILE A 206 3.50 0.69 -12.80
C ILE A 206 2.40 -0.16 -12.20
N ALA A 207 1.99 -1.21 -12.90
CA ALA A 207 1.06 -2.20 -12.38
C ALA A 207 1.77 -3.09 -11.36
N VAL A 208 1.15 -3.29 -10.20
CA VAL A 208 1.61 -4.22 -9.17
C VAL A 208 0.50 -5.24 -8.99
N GLU A 209 0.62 -6.36 -9.69
CA GLU A 209 -0.43 -7.37 -9.81
C GLU A 209 -0.34 -8.42 -8.69
N ALA A 210 -1.33 -9.32 -8.64
CA ALA A 210 -1.22 -10.48 -7.75
C ALA A 210 -0.14 -11.42 -8.27
N PRO A 211 0.75 -11.95 -7.38
CA PRO A 211 1.90 -12.73 -7.79
C PRO A 211 1.51 -14.06 -8.45
N ASP A 212 2.28 -14.49 -9.43
CA ASP A 212 2.21 -15.80 -10.03
C ASP A 212 2.65 -16.90 -9.03
N MET A 213 2.66 -18.16 -9.43
CA MET A 213 3.07 -19.28 -8.56
C MET A 213 4.52 -19.15 -8.08
N ARG A 214 5.43 -18.64 -8.93
CA ARG A 214 6.84 -18.44 -8.60
C ARG A 214 6.99 -17.29 -7.62
N GLY A 215 6.32 -16.18 -7.90
CA GLY A 215 6.28 -15.01 -7.03
C GLY A 215 5.72 -15.35 -5.64
N ARG A 216 4.61 -16.12 -5.56
CA ARG A 216 4.09 -16.57 -4.26
C ARG A 216 5.08 -17.43 -3.48
N HIS A 217 5.80 -18.31 -4.16
CA HIS A 217 6.83 -19.11 -3.51
C HIS A 217 7.96 -18.23 -2.96
N ASP A 218 8.41 -17.23 -3.70
CA ASP A 218 9.50 -16.35 -3.27
C ASP A 218 9.04 -15.40 -2.14
N ILE A 219 7.80 -14.91 -2.19
CA ILE A 219 7.16 -14.17 -1.10
C ILE A 219 7.09 -15.04 0.18
N LEU A 220 6.66 -16.29 0.05
CA LEU A 220 6.62 -17.21 1.19
C LEU A 220 8.01 -17.42 1.80
N LYS A 221 9.07 -17.52 1.00
CA LYS A 221 10.46 -17.61 1.51
C LYS A 221 10.85 -16.38 2.32
N VAL A 222 10.52 -15.19 1.83
CA VAL A 222 10.81 -13.93 2.55
C VAL A 222 10.10 -13.92 3.89
N HIS A 223 8.80 -14.21 3.93
CA HIS A 223 8.02 -14.21 5.16
C HIS A 223 8.27 -15.40 6.09
N ALA A 224 8.90 -16.48 5.60
CA ALA A 224 9.33 -17.61 6.40
C ALA A 224 10.66 -17.37 7.14
N ARG A 225 11.41 -16.34 6.77
CA ARG A 225 12.66 -15.99 7.47
C ARG A 225 12.41 -15.79 8.97
N GLY A 226 13.17 -16.51 9.79
CA GLY A 226 13.04 -16.44 11.26
C GLY A 226 11.83 -17.18 11.86
N LYS A 227 11.02 -17.90 11.05
CA LYS A 227 9.94 -18.74 11.56
C LYS A 227 10.42 -20.20 11.68
N PRO A 228 10.11 -20.88 12.80
CA PRO A 228 10.52 -22.27 13.03
C PRO A 228 9.59 -23.23 12.25
N LEU A 229 9.96 -23.56 11.03
CA LEU A 229 9.24 -24.54 10.19
C LEU A 229 9.81 -25.95 10.40
N THR A 230 8.97 -26.98 10.31
CA THR A 230 9.43 -28.37 10.25
C THR A 230 10.13 -28.65 8.91
N SER A 231 11.03 -29.59 8.88
CA SER A 231 11.87 -29.93 7.70
C SER A 231 11.09 -30.50 6.52
N ASP A 232 9.88 -30.98 6.74
CA ASP A 232 8.96 -31.53 5.74
C ASP A 232 8.06 -30.46 5.08
N VAL A 233 8.12 -29.20 5.54
CA VAL A 233 7.35 -28.12 4.94
C VAL A 233 7.94 -27.73 3.58
N ASP A 234 7.12 -27.87 2.53
CA ASP A 234 7.44 -27.42 1.18
C ASP A 234 6.64 -26.17 0.81
N LEU A 235 7.29 -25.00 0.88
CA LEU A 235 6.71 -23.72 0.52
C LEU A 235 6.20 -23.66 -0.93
N LYS A 236 6.77 -24.49 -1.84
CA LYS A 236 6.31 -24.60 -3.22
C LYS A 236 4.93 -25.26 -3.31
N GLN A 237 4.64 -26.22 -2.46
CA GLN A 237 3.29 -26.83 -2.37
C GLN A 237 2.28 -25.80 -1.83
N ILE A 238 2.67 -24.98 -0.86
CA ILE A 238 1.82 -23.90 -0.34
C ILE A 238 1.52 -22.90 -1.46
N ALA A 239 2.54 -22.47 -2.23
CA ALA A 239 2.36 -21.57 -3.37
C ALA A 239 1.42 -22.13 -4.45
N LYS A 240 1.43 -23.45 -4.70
CA LYS A 240 0.48 -24.10 -5.63
C LYS A 240 -0.96 -24.07 -5.11
N ARG A 241 -1.15 -24.15 -3.79
CA ARG A 241 -2.46 -24.23 -3.14
C ARG A 241 -3.09 -22.87 -2.85
N THR A 242 -2.36 -21.78 -3.08
CA THR A 242 -2.80 -20.40 -2.81
C THR A 242 -2.91 -19.57 -4.11
N PRO A 243 -3.63 -20.05 -5.16
CA PRO A 243 -3.83 -19.24 -6.35
C PRO A 243 -4.61 -17.98 -6.03
N GLY A 244 -4.18 -16.84 -6.59
CA GLY A 244 -4.81 -15.53 -6.37
C GLY A 244 -4.49 -14.84 -5.04
N PHE A 245 -3.69 -15.46 -4.17
CA PHE A 245 -3.25 -14.82 -2.93
C PHE A 245 -2.25 -13.71 -3.23
N THR A 246 -2.43 -12.60 -2.52
CA THR A 246 -1.51 -11.47 -2.52
C THR A 246 -0.36 -11.69 -1.54
N GLY A 247 0.65 -10.81 -1.56
CA GLY A 247 1.74 -10.85 -0.58
C GLY A 247 1.25 -10.75 0.86
N ALA A 248 0.23 -9.92 1.10
CA ALA A 248 -0.38 -9.78 2.43
C ALA A 248 -1.11 -11.05 2.88
N ASP A 249 -1.82 -11.74 1.97
CA ASP A 249 -2.50 -12.99 2.28
C ASP A 249 -1.49 -14.08 2.65
N LEU A 250 -0.39 -14.20 1.89
CA LEU A 250 0.68 -15.17 2.15
C LEU A 250 1.40 -14.92 3.49
N ALA A 251 1.67 -13.64 3.80
CA ALA A 251 2.19 -13.24 5.11
C ALA A 251 1.25 -13.64 6.23
N ASN A 252 -0.07 -13.43 6.02
CA ASN A 252 -1.10 -13.79 6.98
C ASN A 252 -1.22 -15.31 7.18
N VAL A 253 -1.10 -16.11 6.11
CA VAL A 253 -1.07 -17.59 6.22
C VAL A 253 0.05 -18.04 7.17
N LEU A 254 1.26 -17.54 6.97
CA LEU A 254 2.39 -17.90 7.83
C LEU A 254 2.25 -17.39 9.27
N ASN A 255 1.60 -16.25 9.45
CA ASN A 255 1.29 -15.73 10.78
C ASN A 255 0.20 -16.55 11.48
N GLU A 256 -0.89 -16.88 10.79
CA GLU A 256 -1.96 -17.75 11.33
C GLU A 256 -1.42 -19.14 11.67
N ALA A 257 -0.57 -19.71 10.82
CA ALA A 257 0.08 -20.98 11.12
C ALA A 257 0.93 -20.92 12.40
N ALA A 258 1.69 -19.84 12.59
CA ALA A 258 2.46 -19.63 13.83
C ALA A 258 1.54 -19.49 15.06
N LEU A 259 0.43 -18.77 14.93
CA LEU A 259 -0.56 -18.63 16.01
C LEU A 259 -1.23 -19.98 16.36
N LEU A 260 -1.54 -20.81 15.36
CA LEU A 260 -2.09 -22.14 15.55
C LEU A 260 -1.10 -23.06 16.26
N THR A 261 0.15 -23.02 15.84
CA THR A 261 1.26 -23.78 16.45
C THR A 261 1.44 -23.41 17.92
N ALA A 262 1.51 -22.10 18.22
CA ALA A 262 1.61 -21.63 19.59
C ALA A 262 0.40 -22.04 20.46
N ARG A 263 -0.81 -22.01 19.89
CA ARG A 263 -2.04 -22.44 20.59
C ARG A 263 -2.06 -23.92 20.90
N SER A 264 -1.40 -24.75 20.09
CA SER A 264 -1.26 -26.20 20.33
C SER A 264 -0.05 -26.56 21.22
N ASN A 265 0.67 -25.57 21.78
CA ASN A 265 1.91 -25.70 22.53
C ASN A 265 3.00 -26.50 21.78
N ALA A 266 3.05 -26.36 20.44
CA ALA A 266 4.12 -26.92 19.60
C ALA A 266 5.17 -25.83 19.31
N ASP A 267 6.42 -26.25 19.11
CA ASP A 267 7.55 -25.37 18.87
C ASP A 267 7.83 -25.11 17.38
N LEU A 268 7.35 -26.00 16.50
CA LEU A 268 7.60 -25.95 15.07
C LEU A 268 6.28 -25.91 14.30
N ILE A 269 6.24 -25.04 13.27
CA ILE A 269 5.11 -24.92 12.35
C ILE A 269 5.15 -26.09 11.38
N ASP A 270 4.15 -26.94 11.41
CA ASP A 270 4.00 -28.10 10.55
C ASP A 270 3.04 -27.86 9.37
N ASN A 271 2.97 -28.83 8.46
CA ASN A 271 2.07 -28.78 7.31
C ASN A 271 0.59 -28.69 7.73
N ARG A 272 0.21 -29.31 8.87
CA ARG A 272 -1.17 -29.27 9.37
C ARG A 272 -1.58 -27.85 9.80
N ALA A 273 -0.70 -27.16 10.52
CA ALA A 273 -0.93 -25.78 10.91
C ALA A 273 -1.05 -24.85 9.69
N LEU A 274 -0.21 -25.07 8.68
CA LEU A 274 -0.25 -24.33 7.41
C LEU A 274 -1.54 -24.58 6.62
N ASP A 275 -1.99 -25.82 6.57
CA ASP A 275 -3.24 -26.20 5.90
C ASP A 275 -4.45 -25.54 6.57
N GLU A 276 -4.52 -25.59 7.89
CA GLU A 276 -5.58 -24.90 8.64
C GLU A 276 -5.50 -23.38 8.49
N ALA A 277 -4.30 -22.82 8.43
CA ALA A 277 -4.10 -21.39 8.20
C ALA A 277 -4.59 -20.94 6.81
N ILE A 278 -4.30 -21.70 5.76
CA ILE A 278 -4.82 -21.43 4.41
C ILE A 278 -6.35 -21.43 4.42
N ASP A 279 -6.96 -22.46 5.02
CA ASP A 279 -8.42 -22.55 5.12
C ASP A 279 -9.03 -21.35 5.85
N ARG A 280 -8.37 -20.87 6.92
CA ARG A 280 -8.83 -19.68 7.68
C ARG A 280 -8.71 -18.40 6.89
N VAL A 281 -7.68 -18.25 6.09
CA VAL A 281 -7.51 -17.04 5.25
C VAL A 281 -8.55 -17.03 4.14
N ILE A 282 -8.89 -18.18 3.56
CA ILE A 282 -9.91 -18.29 2.49
C ILE A 282 -11.33 -18.13 3.04
N ALA A 283 -11.68 -18.91 4.07
CA ALA A 283 -13.07 -19.08 4.52
C ALA A 283 -13.37 -18.39 5.87
N GLY A 284 -12.34 -17.82 6.51
CA GLY A 284 -12.46 -17.32 7.88
C GLY A 284 -12.42 -18.44 8.94
N PRO A 285 -12.57 -18.09 10.23
CA PRO A 285 -12.54 -19.07 11.31
C PRO A 285 -13.73 -20.03 11.23
N GLN A 286 -13.47 -21.33 11.40
CA GLN A 286 -14.53 -22.36 11.37
C GLN A 286 -15.60 -22.09 12.42
N LYS A 287 -16.85 -22.01 12.01
CA LYS A 287 -18.01 -21.87 12.90
C LYS A 287 -18.38 -23.22 13.51
N ARG A 288 -17.69 -23.62 14.59
CA ARG A 288 -17.92 -24.90 15.27
C ARG A 288 -19.33 -25.07 15.87
N THR A 289 -20.08 -23.98 15.99
CA THR A 289 -21.44 -23.97 16.59
C THR A 289 -22.56 -24.19 15.58
N ARG A 290 -22.27 -24.23 14.29
CA ARG A 290 -23.29 -24.48 13.26
C ARG A 290 -23.55 -25.97 13.14
N VAL A 291 -24.61 -26.44 13.77
CA VAL A 291 -25.10 -27.81 13.65
C VAL A 291 -25.90 -27.90 12.34
N MET A 292 -25.36 -28.58 11.34
CA MET A 292 -26.09 -28.96 10.13
C MET A 292 -26.88 -30.23 10.42
N ASN A 293 -28.14 -30.30 9.98
CA ASN A 293 -28.90 -31.55 10.00
C ASN A 293 -28.36 -32.52 8.94
N ASP A 294 -28.72 -33.80 9.03
CA ASP A 294 -28.16 -34.81 8.15
C ASP A 294 -28.62 -34.66 6.70
N HIS A 295 -29.80 -34.10 6.47
CA HIS A 295 -30.32 -33.78 5.13
C HIS A 295 -29.46 -32.69 4.47
N ASP A 296 -29.20 -31.58 5.17
CA ASP A 296 -28.38 -30.46 4.66
C ASP A 296 -26.92 -30.90 4.42
N LYS A 297 -26.35 -31.76 5.29
CA LYS A 297 -25.03 -32.36 5.06
C LYS A 297 -24.99 -33.17 3.76
N ALA A 298 -26.02 -33.99 3.50
CA ALA A 298 -26.12 -34.80 2.29
C ALA A 298 -26.23 -33.90 1.05
N VAL A 299 -27.14 -32.92 1.08
CA VAL A 299 -27.34 -31.97 -0.05
C VAL A 299 -26.02 -31.23 -0.35
N THR A 300 -25.36 -30.68 0.66
CA THR A 300 -24.08 -29.98 0.49
C THR A 300 -22.99 -30.91 -0.03
N ALA A 301 -22.90 -32.14 0.51
CA ALA A 301 -21.91 -33.11 0.05
C ALA A 301 -22.08 -33.49 -1.43
N TYR A 302 -23.32 -33.69 -1.90
CA TYR A 302 -23.60 -33.95 -3.31
C TYR A 302 -23.27 -32.72 -4.18
N HIS A 303 -23.58 -31.51 -3.71
CA HIS A 303 -23.27 -30.26 -4.41
C HIS A 303 -21.76 -30.07 -4.60
N GLU A 304 -21.00 -30.12 -3.50
CA GLU A 304 -19.54 -29.96 -3.53
C GLU A 304 -18.84 -31.13 -4.26
N GLY A 305 -19.39 -32.35 -4.08
CA GLY A 305 -18.92 -33.53 -4.83
C GLY A 305 -19.15 -33.38 -6.34
N GLY A 306 -20.25 -32.78 -6.77
CA GLY A 306 -20.53 -32.45 -8.16
C GLY A 306 -19.53 -31.46 -8.73
N HIS A 307 -19.20 -30.39 -8.01
CA HIS A 307 -18.16 -29.43 -8.40
C HIS A 307 -16.79 -30.10 -8.53
N ALA A 308 -16.41 -30.92 -7.54
CA ALA A 308 -15.14 -31.65 -7.56
C ALA A 308 -15.04 -32.62 -8.74
N LEU A 309 -16.14 -33.34 -9.06
CA LEU A 309 -16.19 -34.27 -10.17
C LEU A 309 -16.08 -33.54 -11.53
N CYS A 310 -16.81 -32.42 -11.69
CA CYS A 310 -16.70 -31.59 -12.90
C CYS A 310 -15.30 -31.02 -13.07
N ALA A 311 -14.69 -30.50 -11.99
CA ALA A 311 -13.33 -29.98 -12.05
C ALA A 311 -12.30 -31.07 -12.39
N ALA A 312 -12.45 -32.29 -11.84
CA ALA A 312 -11.57 -33.42 -12.15
C ALA A 312 -11.74 -33.95 -13.57
N ALA A 313 -12.95 -33.82 -14.16
CA ALA A 313 -13.25 -34.31 -15.51
C ALA A 313 -12.83 -33.32 -16.61
N LEU A 314 -12.72 -32.03 -16.32
CA LEU A 314 -12.39 -30.99 -17.29
C LEU A 314 -10.88 -30.83 -17.45
N ARG A 315 -10.42 -30.77 -18.71
CA ARG A 315 -8.99 -30.81 -19.06
C ARG A 315 -8.18 -29.57 -18.62
N TYR A 316 -8.85 -28.41 -18.51
CA TYR A 316 -8.18 -27.12 -18.28
C TYR A 316 -8.55 -26.47 -16.93
N THR A 317 -9.10 -27.25 -16.02
CA THR A 317 -9.36 -26.79 -14.64
C THR A 317 -8.16 -27.06 -13.73
N ALA A 318 -8.00 -26.21 -12.71
CA ALA A 318 -7.04 -26.45 -11.66
C ALA A 318 -7.35 -27.79 -10.92
N PRO A 319 -6.32 -28.54 -10.46
CA PRO A 319 -6.54 -29.77 -9.74
C PRO A 319 -7.31 -29.51 -8.44
N VAL A 320 -8.27 -30.38 -8.14
CA VAL A 320 -9.02 -30.32 -6.88
C VAL A 320 -8.06 -30.69 -5.74
N THR A 321 -7.86 -29.77 -4.82
CA THR A 321 -6.94 -29.98 -3.67
C THR A 321 -7.69 -30.36 -2.40
N LYS A 322 -8.93 -29.87 -2.23
CA LYS A 322 -9.74 -30.14 -1.04
C LYS A 322 -11.22 -30.02 -1.38
N VAL A 323 -12.05 -30.88 -0.77
CA VAL A 323 -13.51 -30.79 -0.78
C VAL A 323 -13.98 -30.79 0.67
N THR A 324 -14.87 -29.90 1.04
CA THR A 324 -15.39 -29.79 2.40
C THR A 324 -16.87 -29.43 2.40
N ILE A 325 -17.62 -29.99 3.34
CA ILE A 325 -19.01 -29.62 3.61
C ILE A 325 -19.18 -28.63 4.78
N LEU A 326 -18.06 -28.22 5.37
CA LEU A 326 -18.05 -27.24 6.45
C LEU A 326 -18.22 -25.85 5.87
N PRO A 327 -19.15 -25.04 6.37
CA PRO A 327 -19.37 -23.67 5.94
C PRO A 327 -18.27 -22.73 6.44
#